data_b0a52416d0958d63125f3f2999430415
#
_entry.id   b0a52416d0958d63125f3f2999430415
#
_cell.length_a   1.000
_cell.length_b   1.000
_cell.length_c   1.000
_cell.angle_alpha   90.00
_cell.angle_beta   90.00
_cell.angle_gamma   90.00
#
_symmetry.space_group_name_H-M   'P 1'
#
loop_
_entity.id
_entity.type
_entity.pdbx_description
1 polymer ?
#
loop_
_entity_poly.entity_id
_entity_poly.type
_entity_poly.pdbx_seq_one_letter_code
_entity_poly.pdbx_strand_id
1 'polypeptide(L)'
;EPGVYSLSPEALCVAIAREVGCIQAFALAQELCSKISLSDRGKYLPPYTSPVTNKLAKDKDQPADVGYFEVEPVLMPDRLADYLAACKGNVAKQLLRLCPYLSENLLSPMECIMLALFSLPFSYGGFAYGSFKTEYKIEFDDRAQAISGMPHAFCDAYQEAARFDLEYNGELGHSSRRGRIHDEKRNTGLIT
;
A
#
# COMPACT_ATOMS: atom_id res chain seq x y z
N GLU A 1 26.82 -3.46 21.74
CA GLU A 1 27.24 -4.86 21.88
C GLU A 1 27.74 -5.36 20.53
N PRO A 2 28.93 -5.96 20.45
CA PRO A 2 29.40 -6.51 19.20
C PRO A 2 28.64 -7.82 18.89
N GLY A 3 27.97 -7.91 17.74
CA GLY A 3 27.66 -9.19 17.15
C GLY A 3 26.21 -9.54 16.85
N VAL A 4 25.24 -8.65 16.95
CA VAL A 4 23.90 -8.91 16.39
C VAL A 4 23.76 -8.14 15.09
N TYR A 5 23.73 -8.86 13.98
CA TYR A 5 23.50 -8.31 12.63
C TYR A 5 22.14 -8.78 12.13
N SER A 6 21.36 -7.88 11.57
CA SER A 6 20.15 -8.19 10.82
C SER A 6 20.35 -7.97 9.33
N LEU A 7 19.58 -8.65 8.50
CA LEU A 7 19.53 -8.34 7.07
C LEU A 7 18.90 -6.96 6.88
N SER A 8 19.39 -6.22 5.87
CA SER A 8 18.65 -5.03 5.42
C SER A 8 17.29 -5.47 4.81
N PRO A 9 16.29 -4.58 4.73
CA PRO A 9 15.01 -4.91 4.11
C PRO A 9 15.15 -5.48 2.71
N GLU A 10 16.06 -4.93 1.90
CA GLU A 10 16.34 -5.38 0.54
C GLU A 10 16.93 -6.80 0.54
N ALA A 11 17.90 -7.07 1.41
CA ALA A 11 18.52 -8.38 1.54
C ALA A 11 17.52 -9.43 2.04
N LEU A 12 16.61 -9.02 2.93
CA LEU A 12 15.52 -9.87 3.41
C LEU A 12 14.59 -10.29 2.27
N CYS A 13 14.20 -9.37 1.38
CA CYS A 13 13.39 -9.69 0.21
C CYS A 13 14.07 -10.74 -0.68
N VAL A 14 15.38 -10.65 -0.90
CA VAL A 14 16.12 -11.64 -1.69
C VAL A 14 16.20 -13.00 -0.96
N ALA A 15 16.41 -12.99 0.35
CA ALA A 15 16.43 -14.22 1.16
C ALA A 15 15.09 -14.95 1.10
N ILE A 16 13.98 -14.23 1.31
CA ILE A 16 12.62 -14.78 1.24
C ILE A 16 12.31 -15.28 -0.17
N ALA A 17 12.71 -14.55 -1.23
CA ALA A 17 12.50 -15.01 -2.61
C ALA A 17 13.19 -16.32 -2.93
N ARG A 18 14.32 -16.61 -2.28
CA ARG A 18 15.05 -17.88 -2.44
C ARG A 18 14.36 -19.05 -1.75
N GLU A 19 13.73 -18.80 -0.60
CA GLU A 19 13.12 -19.84 0.24
C GLU A 19 11.69 -20.16 -0.19
N VAL A 20 10.87 -19.12 -0.47
CA VAL A 20 9.43 -19.31 -0.71
C VAL A 20 8.94 -18.77 -2.06
N GLY A 21 9.79 -18.11 -2.83
CA GLY A 21 9.50 -17.64 -4.19
C GLY A 21 9.27 -16.12 -4.29
N CYS A 22 9.28 -15.63 -5.54
CA CYS A 22 9.28 -14.19 -5.81
C CYS A 22 7.93 -13.50 -5.51
N ILE A 23 6.80 -14.21 -5.57
CA ILE A 23 5.49 -13.63 -5.26
C ILE A 23 5.37 -13.35 -3.76
N GLN A 24 5.79 -14.27 -2.92
CA GLN A 24 5.80 -14.07 -1.47
C GLN A 24 6.79 -12.97 -1.06
N ALA A 25 7.94 -12.91 -1.73
CA ALA A 25 8.90 -11.82 -1.54
C ALA A 25 8.35 -10.47 -2.03
N PHE A 26 7.57 -10.44 -3.12
CA PHE A 26 6.86 -9.25 -3.58
C PHE A 26 5.82 -8.80 -2.55
N ALA A 27 5.03 -9.72 -1.99
CA ALA A 27 4.06 -9.39 -0.94
C ALA A 27 4.74 -8.79 0.30
N LEU A 28 5.86 -9.37 0.73
CA LEU A 28 6.67 -8.80 1.81
C LEU A 28 7.22 -7.41 1.44
N ALA A 29 7.78 -7.25 0.23
CA ALA A 29 8.29 -5.97 -0.23
C ALA A 29 7.16 -4.90 -0.26
N GLN A 30 5.95 -5.29 -0.70
CA GLN A 30 4.78 -4.43 -0.70
C GLN A 30 4.41 -3.97 0.73
N GLU A 31 4.41 -4.89 1.71
CA GLU A 31 4.20 -4.53 3.12
C GLU A 31 5.29 -3.57 3.64
N LEU A 32 6.57 -3.83 3.29
CA LEU A 32 7.70 -3.00 3.74
C LEU A 32 7.71 -1.60 3.10
N CYS A 33 7.13 -1.45 1.91
CA CYS A 33 6.95 -0.16 1.22
C CYS A 33 5.68 0.60 1.66
N SER A 34 4.79 -0.06 2.39
CA SER A 34 3.49 0.47 2.80
C SER A 34 3.52 1.02 4.22
N LYS A 35 2.51 1.81 4.56
CA LYS A 35 2.28 2.32 5.93
C LYS A 35 1.56 1.33 6.83
N ILE A 36 1.62 0.05 6.48
CA ILE A 36 0.98 -1.03 7.23
C ILE A 36 1.96 -2.13 7.61
N SER A 37 1.65 -2.86 8.66
CA SER A 37 2.30 -4.12 9.03
C SER A 37 1.29 -5.11 9.55
N LEU A 38 1.40 -6.36 9.12
CA LEU A 38 0.60 -7.47 9.64
C LEU A 38 1.11 -7.96 11.01
N SER A 39 2.25 -7.46 11.46
CA SER A 39 2.81 -7.76 12.76
C SER A 39 2.97 -6.50 13.61
N ASP A 40 2.78 -6.62 14.92
CA ASP A 40 3.05 -5.55 15.89
C ASP A 40 4.56 -5.30 16.01
N ARG A 41 5.10 -4.49 15.09
CA ARG A 41 6.52 -4.11 15.11
C ARG A 41 6.88 -3.29 16.36
N GLY A 42 5.91 -2.63 16.97
CA GLY A 42 6.10 -1.80 18.17
C GLY A 42 6.54 -2.60 19.40
N LYS A 43 6.27 -3.91 19.45
CA LYS A 43 6.76 -4.79 20.50
C LYS A 43 8.24 -5.11 20.41
N TYR A 44 8.83 -5.02 19.21
CA TYR A 44 10.19 -5.48 18.93
C TYR A 44 11.17 -4.34 18.59
N LEU A 45 10.67 -3.15 18.31
CA LEU A 45 11.46 -1.99 17.90
C LEU A 45 11.13 -0.79 18.79
N PRO A 46 11.81 -0.60 19.94
CA PRO A 46 11.66 0.64 20.68
C PRO A 46 12.35 1.80 19.92
N PRO A 47 11.79 3.00 19.82
CA PRO A 47 10.50 3.47 20.31
C PRO A 47 9.54 3.87 19.18
N TYR A 48 9.09 2.93 18.35
CA TYR A 48 8.01 3.18 17.41
C TYR A 48 6.66 3.02 18.12
N THR A 49 6.31 3.96 18.95
CA THR A 49 4.92 4.21 19.27
C THR A 49 4.32 4.89 18.05
N SER A 50 3.67 4.13 17.18
CA SER A 50 2.87 4.72 16.12
C SER A 50 1.89 5.71 16.76
N PRO A 51 1.88 6.98 16.34
CA PRO A 51 0.89 7.95 16.81
C PRO A 51 -0.55 7.47 16.56
N VAL A 52 -0.74 6.52 15.66
CA VAL A 52 -2.05 6.01 15.21
C VAL A 52 -2.54 4.85 16.06
N THR A 53 -1.68 3.96 16.57
CA THR A 53 -2.12 2.97 17.58
C THR A 53 -2.70 3.68 18.80
N ASN A 54 -2.18 4.85 19.17
CA ASN A 54 -2.79 5.71 20.18
C ASN A 54 -4.08 6.41 19.70
N LYS A 55 -4.28 6.61 18.40
CA LYS A 55 -5.46 7.24 17.84
C LYS A 55 -6.60 6.23 17.66
N LEU A 56 -6.29 5.04 17.17
CA LEU A 56 -7.24 3.91 17.07
C LEU A 56 -7.72 3.42 18.45
N ALA A 57 -6.84 3.39 19.43
CA ALA A 57 -7.21 3.04 20.82
C ALA A 57 -8.07 4.10 21.51
N LYS A 58 -8.17 5.31 20.96
CA LYS A 58 -9.01 6.40 21.51
C LYS A 58 -10.37 6.53 20.84
N ASP A 59 -10.54 5.93 19.65
CA ASP A 59 -11.81 5.92 18.95
C ASP A 59 -12.64 4.75 19.47
N LYS A 60 -13.52 5.04 20.45
CA LYS A 60 -14.34 4.02 21.14
C LYS A 60 -15.31 3.25 20.25
N ASP A 61 -15.46 3.69 19.00
CA ASP A 61 -16.38 3.12 18.02
C ASP A 61 -15.68 2.20 16.99
N GLN A 62 -14.34 2.01 17.07
CA GLN A 62 -13.64 1.07 16.23
C GLN A 62 -13.35 -0.24 16.97
N PRO A 63 -13.51 -1.40 16.30
CA PRO A 63 -13.12 -2.67 16.89
C PRO A 63 -11.64 -2.66 17.25
N ALA A 64 -11.31 -3.18 18.42
CA ALA A 64 -9.98 -3.15 19.01
C ALA A 64 -8.90 -3.95 18.21
N ASP A 65 -9.29 -4.62 17.14
CA ASP A 65 -8.43 -5.47 16.32
C ASP A 65 -8.83 -5.35 14.84
N VAL A 66 -8.12 -4.49 14.10
CA VAL A 66 -8.29 -4.34 12.65
C VAL A 66 -7.40 -5.33 11.86
N GLY A 67 -6.64 -6.18 12.55
CA GLY A 67 -5.78 -7.20 11.92
C GLY A 67 -4.49 -6.65 11.31
N TYR A 68 -4.18 -5.37 11.44
CA TYR A 68 -2.93 -4.76 11.01
C TYR A 68 -2.59 -3.50 11.83
N PHE A 69 -1.34 -3.04 11.69
CA PHE A 69 -0.81 -1.87 12.39
C PHE A 69 -0.36 -0.82 11.37
N GLU A 70 -0.57 0.44 11.67
CA GLU A 70 0.03 1.52 10.90
C GLU A 70 1.49 1.73 11.34
N VAL A 71 2.38 1.80 10.36
CA VAL A 71 3.84 1.91 10.56
C VAL A 71 4.45 2.84 9.50
N GLU A 72 5.65 3.36 9.78
CA GLU A 72 6.42 4.01 8.73
C GLU A 72 7.04 2.97 7.78
N PRO A 73 7.02 3.23 6.46
CA PRO A 73 7.69 2.39 5.48
C PRO A 73 9.18 2.25 5.79
N VAL A 74 9.71 1.05 5.64
CA VAL A 74 11.14 0.77 5.86
C VAL A 74 11.90 0.47 4.56
N LEU A 75 11.16 0.38 3.45
CA LEU A 75 11.67 0.12 2.12
C LEU A 75 11.01 1.06 1.12
N MET A 76 11.76 1.42 0.07
CA MET A 76 11.26 2.17 -1.07
C MET A 76 11.43 1.30 -2.32
N PRO A 77 10.48 1.26 -3.27
CA PRO A 77 10.58 0.46 -4.49
C PRO A 77 11.86 0.70 -5.29
N ASP A 78 12.24 1.96 -5.48
CA ASP A 78 13.45 2.32 -6.21
C ASP A 78 14.72 1.82 -5.51
N ARG A 79 14.78 1.94 -4.18
CA ARG A 79 15.90 1.45 -3.39
C ARG A 79 16.03 -0.08 -3.47
N LEU A 80 14.90 -0.80 -3.48
CA LEU A 80 14.90 -2.24 -3.71
C LEU A 80 15.38 -2.57 -5.12
N ALA A 81 14.91 -1.84 -6.14
CA ALA A 81 15.31 -2.06 -7.54
C ALA A 81 16.80 -1.84 -7.72
N ASP A 82 17.39 -0.78 -7.18
CA ASP A 82 18.82 -0.50 -7.20
C ASP A 82 19.64 -1.62 -6.55
N TYR A 83 19.22 -2.08 -5.38
CA TYR A 83 19.85 -3.19 -4.68
C TYR A 83 19.82 -4.48 -5.52
N LEU A 84 18.66 -4.81 -6.10
CA LEU A 84 18.47 -6.01 -6.91
C LEU A 84 19.26 -5.95 -8.23
N ALA A 85 19.39 -4.77 -8.84
CA ALA A 85 20.20 -4.57 -10.04
C ALA A 85 21.69 -4.84 -9.79
N ALA A 86 22.18 -4.55 -8.58
CA ALA A 86 23.54 -4.88 -8.16
C ALA A 86 23.73 -6.35 -7.79
N CYS A 87 22.66 -7.10 -7.52
CA CYS A 87 22.72 -8.51 -7.14
C CYS A 87 22.92 -9.42 -8.35
N LYS A 88 23.71 -10.49 -8.17
CA LYS A 88 23.87 -11.55 -9.17
C LYS A 88 22.86 -12.68 -8.92
N GLY A 89 22.34 -13.27 -10.01
CA GLY A 89 21.51 -14.48 -9.95
C GLY A 89 20.08 -14.27 -10.45
N ASN A 90 19.40 -15.39 -10.73
CA ASN A 90 18.09 -15.38 -11.38
C ASN A 90 16.97 -14.87 -10.45
N VAL A 91 17.06 -15.18 -9.16
CA VAL A 91 16.06 -14.75 -8.17
C VAL A 91 16.00 -13.22 -8.07
N ALA A 92 17.16 -12.56 -7.96
CA ALA A 92 17.22 -11.10 -7.93
C ALA A 92 16.67 -10.49 -9.23
N LYS A 93 16.97 -11.06 -10.40
CA LYS A 93 16.43 -10.62 -11.69
C LYS A 93 14.93 -10.80 -11.80
N GLN A 94 14.38 -11.89 -11.25
CA GLN A 94 12.94 -12.11 -11.22
C GLN A 94 12.24 -11.10 -10.31
N LEU A 95 12.78 -10.88 -9.10
CA LEU A 95 12.21 -9.92 -8.15
C LEU A 95 12.33 -8.48 -8.69
N LEU A 96 13.43 -8.13 -9.36
CA LEU A 96 13.60 -6.82 -10.01
C LEU A 96 12.51 -6.54 -11.05
N ARG A 97 12.05 -7.55 -11.79
CA ARG A 97 10.92 -7.39 -12.74
C ARG A 97 9.60 -7.09 -12.08
N LEU A 98 9.47 -7.36 -10.79
CA LEU A 98 8.26 -7.09 -10.01
C LEU A 98 8.30 -5.70 -9.34
N CYS A 99 9.48 -5.10 -9.17
CA CYS A 99 9.60 -3.78 -8.53
C CYS A 99 8.72 -2.69 -9.16
N PRO A 100 8.53 -2.60 -10.50
CA PRO A 100 7.66 -1.58 -11.09
C PRO A 100 6.17 -1.68 -10.68
N TYR A 101 5.76 -2.77 -10.06
CA TYR A 101 4.39 -3.00 -9.59
C TYR A 101 4.23 -2.79 -8.07
N LEU A 102 5.32 -2.46 -7.37
CA LEU A 102 5.26 -2.06 -5.98
C LEU A 102 4.67 -0.65 -5.87
N SER A 103 3.84 -0.47 -4.87
CA SER A 103 3.23 0.81 -4.53
C SER A 103 3.69 1.27 -3.16
N GLU A 104 3.83 2.58 -2.99
CA GLU A 104 4.21 3.18 -1.71
C GLU A 104 2.99 3.59 -0.91
N ASN A 105 3.17 3.71 0.39
CA ASN A 105 2.25 4.37 1.29
C ASN A 105 0.83 3.78 1.37
N LEU A 106 0.63 2.53 1.00
CA LEU A 106 -0.67 1.88 1.15
C LEU A 106 -1.08 1.81 2.64
N LEU A 107 -2.37 2.00 2.90
CA LEU A 107 -2.91 2.15 4.24
C LEU A 107 -3.65 0.90 4.73
N SER A 108 -3.89 -0.07 3.87
CA SER A 108 -4.56 -1.32 4.26
C SER A 108 -3.98 -2.55 3.53
N PRO A 109 -4.08 -3.75 4.15
CA PRO A 109 -3.69 -4.99 3.49
C PRO A 109 -4.52 -5.28 2.23
N MET A 110 -5.78 -4.86 2.20
CA MET A 110 -6.67 -5.09 1.07
C MET A 110 -6.29 -4.23 -0.13
N GLU A 111 -5.84 -2.99 0.08
CA GLU A 111 -5.23 -2.17 -0.98
C GLU A 111 -4.00 -2.86 -1.58
N CYS A 112 -3.13 -3.44 -0.74
CA CYS A 112 -1.96 -4.21 -1.22
C CYS A 112 -2.37 -5.38 -2.11
N ILE A 113 -3.38 -6.16 -1.70
CA ILE A 113 -3.89 -7.31 -2.45
C ILE A 113 -4.54 -6.85 -3.76
N MET A 114 -5.39 -5.84 -3.68
CA MET A 114 -6.10 -5.27 -4.82
C MET A 114 -5.11 -4.76 -5.87
N LEU A 115 -4.15 -3.93 -5.47
CA LEU A 115 -3.14 -3.41 -6.39
C LEU A 115 -2.26 -4.50 -6.98
N ALA A 116 -1.82 -5.48 -6.19
CA ALA A 116 -1.07 -6.62 -6.71
C ALA A 116 -1.87 -7.39 -7.77
N LEU A 117 -3.16 -7.66 -7.48
CA LEU A 117 -4.05 -8.37 -8.40
C LEU A 117 -4.24 -7.61 -9.73
N PHE A 118 -4.44 -6.30 -9.68
CA PHE A 118 -4.65 -5.51 -10.89
C PHE A 118 -3.35 -5.21 -11.65
N SER A 119 -2.24 -4.97 -10.93
CA SER A 119 -0.98 -4.53 -11.54
C SER A 119 -0.13 -5.66 -12.11
N LEU A 120 -0.03 -6.79 -11.39
CA LEU A 120 0.89 -7.86 -11.78
C LEU A 120 0.53 -8.49 -13.13
N PRO A 121 1.53 -8.91 -13.91
CA PRO A 121 1.32 -9.67 -15.13
C PRO A 121 0.54 -10.97 -14.92
N PHE A 122 -0.15 -11.45 -15.95
CA PHE A 122 -0.88 -12.73 -15.93
C PHE A 122 -0.03 -13.92 -15.50
N SER A 123 1.26 -13.93 -15.84
CA SER A 123 2.20 -14.97 -15.42
C SER A 123 2.43 -15.04 -13.90
N TYR A 124 2.07 -13.97 -13.18
CA TYR A 124 2.11 -13.89 -11.73
C TYR A 124 0.71 -13.87 -11.07
N GLY A 125 -0.33 -14.15 -11.84
CA GLY A 125 -1.71 -14.22 -11.35
C GLY A 125 -2.45 -12.89 -11.31
N GLY A 126 -1.87 -11.81 -11.84
CA GLY A 126 -2.51 -10.51 -11.93
C GLY A 126 -3.26 -10.29 -13.25
N PHE A 127 -3.89 -9.13 -13.39
CA PHE A 127 -4.65 -8.71 -14.57
C PHE A 127 -3.87 -7.85 -15.58
N ALA A 128 -2.61 -7.52 -15.28
CA ALA A 128 -1.70 -6.78 -16.14
C ALA A 128 -2.19 -5.38 -16.58
N TYR A 129 -2.92 -4.67 -15.73
CA TYR A 129 -3.31 -3.28 -16.00
C TYR A 129 -2.14 -2.29 -15.88
N GLY A 130 -0.98 -2.73 -15.41
CA GLY A 130 0.20 -1.89 -15.21
C GLY A 130 0.27 -1.24 -13.82
N SER A 131 1.12 -0.22 -13.69
CA SER A 131 1.31 0.47 -12.42
C SER A 131 0.17 1.44 -12.13
N PHE A 132 -0.14 1.61 -10.85
CA PHE A 132 -1.08 2.58 -10.32
C PHE A 132 -0.34 3.64 -9.50
N LYS A 133 -0.86 4.86 -9.51
CA LYS A 133 -0.49 5.91 -8.57
C LYS A 133 -1.39 5.80 -7.34
N THR A 134 -0.81 5.72 -6.16
CA THR A 134 -1.55 5.64 -4.89
C THR A 134 -1.71 7.01 -4.26
N GLU A 135 -2.74 7.21 -3.48
CA GLU A 135 -3.09 8.51 -2.89
C GLU A 135 -3.09 9.64 -3.93
N TYR A 136 -3.54 9.34 -5.16
CA TYR A 136 -3.50 10.28 -6.26
C TYR A 136 -4.58 11.34 -6.11
N LYS A 137 -4.17 12.61 -6.05
CA LYS A 137 -5.08 13.74 -5.94
C LYS A 137 -5.66 14.11 -7.30
N ILE A 138 -6.99 14.08 -7.42
CA ILE A 138 -7.74 14.58 -8.58
C ILE A 138 -8.33 15.93 -8.21
N GLU A 139 -7.92 16.99 -8.89
CA GLU A 139 -8.54 18.31 -8.77
C GLU A 139 -9.85 18.32 -9.56
N PHE A 140 -10.93 18.75 -8.92
CA PHE A 140 -12.23 18.85 -9.55
C PHE A 140 -12.36 20.18 -10.32
N ASP A 141 -12.99 20.13 -11.48
CA ASP A 141 -13.38 21.32 -12.21
C ASP A 141 -14.58 22.04 -11.51
N ASP A 142 -14.95 23.22 -12.02
CA ASP A 142 -16.01 24.03 -11.42
C ASP A 142 -17.36 23.28 -11.35
N ARG A 143 -17.65 22.41 -12.31
CA ARG A 143 -18.87 21.62 -12.36
C ARG A 143 -18.85 20.52 -11.29
N ALA A 144 -17.79 19.77 -11.23
CA ALA A 144 -17.61 18.70 -10.24
C ALA A 144 -17.62 19.28 -8.80
N GLN A 145 -16.97 20.45 -8.59
CA GLN A 145 -16.99 21.16 -7.32
C GLN A 145 -18.40 21.60 -6.94
N ALA A 146 -19.16 22.18 -7.90
CA ALA A 146 -20.53 22.64 -7.63
C ALA A 146 -21.48 21.49 -7.22
N ILE A 147 -21.28 20.30 -7.79
CA ILE A 147 -22.14 19.14 -7.53
C ILE A 147 -21.70 18.41 -6.25
N SER A 148 -20.39 18.12 -6.09
CA SER A 148 -19.86 17.39 -4.95
C SER A 148 -19.74 18.23 -3.68
N GLY A 149 -19.53 19.54 -3.82
CA GLY A 149 -19.17 20.46 -2.75
C GLY A 149 -17.73 20.23 -2.23
N MET A 150 -16.87 19.60 -3.04
CA MET A 150 -15.46 19.30 -2.72
C MET A 150 -14.54 19.85 -3.80
N PRO A 151 -13.35 20.39 -3.45
CA PRO A 151 -12.41 20.92 -4.45
C PRO A 151 -11.57 19.82 -5.12
N HIS A 152 -11.43 18.65 -4.50
CA HIS A 152 -10.62 17.52 -4.98
C HIS A 152 -11.04 16.22 -4.31
N ALA A 153 -10.55 15.12 -4.85
CA ALA A 153 -10.59 13.80 -4.21
C ALA A 153 -9.20 13.14 -4.21
N PHE A 154 -9.00 12.19 -3.29
CA PHE A 154 -7.86 11.28 -3.33
C PHE A 154 -8.38 9.89 -3.71
N CYS A 155 -7.71 9.27 -4.68
CA CYS A 155 -7.96 7.91 -5.12
C CYS A 155 -7.04 6.94 -4.39
N ASP A 156 -7.53 5.79 -3.96
CA ASP A 156 -6.68 4.73 -3.38
C ASP A 156 -5.67 4.25 -4.43
N ALA A 157 -6.11 4.06 -5.68
CA ALA A 157 -5.26 3.66 -6.79
C ALA A 157 -5.76 4.20 -8.12
N TYR A 158 -4.98 5.04 -8.78
CA TYR A 158 -5.31 5.66 -10.06
C TYR A 158 -4.42 5.16 -11.19
N GLN A 159 -5.04 4.63 -12.25
CA GLN A 159 -4.38 4.21 -13.48
C GLN A 159 -4.51 5.34 -14.53
N GLU A 160 -3.43 6.07 -14.73
CA GLU A 160 -3.43 7.32 -15.51
C GLU A 160 -3.77 7.14 -17.00
N ALA A 161 -3.24 6.08 -17.63
CA ALA A 161 -3.44 5.86 -19.06
C ALA A 161 -4.91 5.52 -19.40
N ALA A 162 -5.60 4.81 -18.53
CA ALA A 162 -7.00 4.45 -18.69
C ALA A 162 -7.96 5.42 -18.00
N ARG A 163 -7.43 6.40 -17.23
CA ARG A 163 -8.22 7.29 -16.36
C ARG A 163 -9.19 6.49 -15.47
N PHE A 164 -8.65 5.47 -14.85
CA PHE A 164 -9.41 4.51 -14.08
C PHE A 164 -9.01 4.63 -12.61
N ASP A 165 -9.99 4.80 -11.75
CA ASP A 165 -9.87 4.80 -10.31
C ASP A 165 -10.29 3.45 -9.74
N LEU A 166 -9.52 2.94 -8.80
CA LEU A 166 -9.77 1.69 -8.10
C LEU A 166 -9.81 1.98 -6.60
N GLU A 167 -10.96 1.79 -5.98
CA GLU A 167 -11.25 2.10 -4.60
C GLU A 167 -11.52 0.85 -3.78
N TYR A 168 -10.95 0.76 -2.60
CA TYR A 168 -11.29 -0.26 -1.63
C TYR A 168 -12.21 0.29 -0.54
N ASN A 169 -13.49 -0.04 -0.62
CA ASN A 169 -14.49 0.34 0.36
C ASN A 169 -14.62 -0.71 1.48
N GLY A 170 -13.73 -0.65 2.47
CA GLY A 170 -13.80 -1.51 3.65
C GLY A 170 -14.96 -1.12 4.59
N GLU A 171 -15.66 -2.10 5.15
CA GLU A 171 -16.79 -1.84 6.08
C GLU A 171 -16.37 -1.07 7.35
N LEU A 172 -15.14 -1.28 7.81
CA LEU A 172 -14.66 -0.73 9.09
C LEU A 172 -14.43 0.78 9.07
N GLY A 173 -14.10 1.38 7.90
CA GLY A 173 -13.85 2.83 7.78
C GLY A 173 -15.11 3.67 7.50
N HIS A 174 -16.17 3.06 6.95
CA HIS A 174 -17.34 3.75 6.40
C HIS A 174 -18.62 3.59 7.23
N SER A 175 -18.53 3.05 8.45
CA SER A 175 -19.70 2.77 9.30
C SER A 175 -20.42 4.03 9.81
N SER A 176 -19.73 5.18 9.86
CA SER A 176 -20.33 6.43 10.33
C SER A 176 -21.18 7.10 9.23
N ARG A 177 -22.30 7.74 9.63
CA ARG A 177 -23.14 8.53 8.70
C ARG A 177 -22.35 9.65 8.01
N ARG A 178 -21.40 10.27 8.70
CA ARG A 178 -20.54 11.33 8.14
C ARG A 178 -19.56 10.78 7.11
N GLY A 179 -18.98 9.60 7.34
CA GLY A 179 -18.12 8.92 6.38
C GLY A 179 -18.87 8.64 5.08
N ARG A 180 -20.05 8.03 5.14
CA ARG A 180 -20.88 7.74 3.94
C ARG A 180 -21.23 8.98 3.13
N ILE A 181 -21.61 10.10 3.78
CA ILE A 181 -21.90 11.36 3.08
C ILE A 181 -20.65 11.92 2.39
N HIS A 182 -19.48 11.80 3.03
CA HIS A 182 -18.23 12.23 2.44
C HIS A 182 -17.87 11.38 1.20
N ASP A 183 -18.02 10.06 1.32
CA ASP A 183 -17.77 9.12 0.22
C ASP A 183 -18.73 9.34 -0.96
N GLU A 184 -20.02 9.57 -0.70
CA GLU A 184 -21.00 9.91 -1.73
C GLU A 184 -20.62 11.19 -2.49
N LYS A 185 -20.18 12.23 -1.79
CA LYS A 185 -19.74 13.49 -2.39
C LYS A 185 -18.49 13.29 -3.23
N ARG A 186 -17.49 12.58 -2.70
CA ARG A 186 -16.26 12.23 -3.43
C ARG A 186 -16.59 11.48 -4.71
N ASN A 187 -17.36 10.41 -4.62
CA ASN A 187 -17.74 9.59 -5.77
C ASN A 187 -18.52 10.40 -6.80
N THR A 188 -19.44 11.28 -6.35
CA THR A 188 -20.18 12.17 -7.26
C THR A 188 -19.24 13.10 -8.04
N GLY A 189 -18.21 13.66 -7.39
CA GLY A 189 -17.21 14.49 -8.06
C GLY A 189 -16.34 13.72 -9.06
N LEU A 190 -16.00 12.47 -8.76
CA LEU A 190 -15.16 11.63 -9.63
C LEU A 190 -15.85 11.18 -10.93
N ILE A 191 -17.18 11.05 -10.94
CA ILE A 191 -17.96 10.60 -12.10
C ILE A 191 -18.59 11.76 -12.92
N THR A 192 -18.37 13.02 -12.52
CA THR A 192 -18.92 14.22 -13.19
C THR A 192 -17.97 14.80 -14.23
#